data_21327f34b22c449ac137612deb7f968d
#
_entry.id   21327f34b22c449ac137612deb7f968d
#
_cell.length_a   1.000
_cell.length_b   1.000
_cell.length_c   1.000
_cell.angle_alpha   90.00
_cell.angle_beta   90.00
_cell.angle_gamma   90.00
#
_symmetry.space_group_name_H-M   'P 1'
#
loop_
_entity.id
_entity.type
_entity.pdbx_description
1 polymer ?
#
loop_
_entity_poly.entity_id
_entity_poly.type
_entity_poly.pdbx_seq_one_letter_code
_entity_poly.pdbx_strand_id
1 'polypeptide(L)'
;SMDKTREFLKSIGLPGGDAYHLPDSKKRFADGGQYRFEVPGIQGPKAMIALLEAMDSYGLYLHRVTQTQGIMRMTDDEIARMVEYAHQWQTDLILAIGPRATTDTSASVHTEEGVRMGYRLRGQEQIVRAVEDVKRAARLGCRGFLVYDEGCLYVLNEARKAGEIPADCHFKLSAHAGHGNPAAGKLLESI
;
A
#
# COMPACT_ATOMS: atom_id res chain seq x y z
N SER A 1 11.86 36.27 6.59
CA SER A 1 12.49 35.48 7.65
C SER A 1 11.73 34.16 7.78
N MET A 2 12.41 33.12 8.23
CA MET A 2 11.78 31.78 8.43
C MET A 2 10.56 31.85 9.36
N ASP A 3 10.53 32.78 10.31
CA ASP A 3 9.39 32.94 11.22
C ASP A 3 8.10 33.39 10.51
N LYS A 4 8.23 34.30 9.56
CA LYS A 4 7.07 34.72 8.75
C LYS A 4 6.48 33.56 7.92
N THR A 5 7.34 32.68 7.41
CA THR A 5 6.90 31.49 6.69
C THR A 5 6.22 30.50 7.63
N ARG A 6 6.74 30.32 8.84
CA ARG A 6 6.10 29.47 9.85
C ARG A 6 4.72 29.98 10.27
N GLU A 7 4.60 31.28 10.45
CA GLU A 7 3.29 31.91 10.75
C GLU A 7 2.30 31.75 9.58
N PHE A 8 2.78 31.91 8.35
CA PHE A 8 1.95 31.65 7.17
C PHE A 8 1.46 30.19 7.13
N LEU A 9 2.34 29.19 7.38
CA LEU A 9 1.93 27.78 7.41
C LEU A 9 0.85 27.55 8.48
N LYS A 10 1.01 28.12 9.67
CA LYS A 10 -0.01 28.02 10.72
C LYS A 10 -1.33 28.66 10.31
N SER A 11 -1.30 29.79 9.60
CA SER A 11 -2.51 30.48 9.16
C SER A 11 -3.36 29.68 8.17
N ILE A 12 -2.74 28.78 7.42
CA ILE A 12 -3.42 27.85 6.51
C ILE A 12 -3.69 26.46 7.14
N GLY A 13 -3.50 26.35 8.46
CA GLY A 13 -3.79 25.13 9.24
C GLY A 13 -2.75 24.03 9.13
N LEU A 14 -1.51 24.40 8.77
CA LEU A 14 -0.38 23.47 8.77
C LEU A 14 0.55 23.72 9.97
N PRO A 15 1.32 22.69 10.40
CA PRO A 15 2.34 22.89 11.42
C PRO A 15 3.38 23.91 10.97
N GLY A 16 3.80 24.80 11.87
CA GLY A 16 4.87 25.76 11.60
C GLY A 16 6.28 25.19 11.71
N GLY A 17 6.41 23.93 12.12
CA GLY A 17 7.69 23.21 12.28
C GLY A 17 7.44 21.78 12.76
N ASP A 18 8.53 21.04 12.95
CA ASP A 18 8.46 19.67 13.44
C ASP A 18 8.03 19.65 14.92
N ALA A 19 7.21 18.68 15.28
CA ALA A 19 6.80 18.45 16.66
C ALA A 19 7.69 17.37 17.29
N TYR A 20 8.44 17.75 18.30
CA TYR A 20 9.33 16.83 19.04
C TYR A 20 8.63 16.11 20.20
N HIS A 21 7.49 16.61 20.64
CA HIS A 21 6.65 15.98 21.65
C HIS A 21 5.23 15.87 21.12
N LEU A 22 4.91 14.68 20.62
CA LEU A 22 3.56 14.37 20.17
C LEU A 22 2.78 13.77 21.35
N PRO A 23 1.53 14.22 21.59
CA PRO A 23 0.66 13.54 22.53
C PRO A 23 0.31 12.14 22.01
N ASP A 24 0.11 11.21 22.93
CA ASP A 24 -0.38 9.87 22.56
C ASP A 24 -1.72 9.96 21.84
N SER A 25 -1.85 9.21 20.76
CA SER A 25 -3.11 9.16 20.02
C SER A 25 -4.22 8.55 20.88
N LYS A 26 -5.36 9.23 20.93
CA LYS A 26 -6.58 8.70 21.53
C LYS A 26 -7.38 7.81 20.57
N LYS A 27 -6.97 7.77 19.29
CA LYS A 27 -7.60 6.92 18.29
C LYS A 27 -7.35 5.44 18.60
N ARG A 28 -8.36 4.64 18.36
CA ARG A 28 -8.32 3.18 18.51
C ARG A 28 -8.87 2.53 17.26
N PHE A 29 -8.38 1.33 16.96
CA PHE A 29 -8.99 0.47 15.96
C PHE A 29 -10.33 -0.08 16.47
N ALA A 30 -11.13 -0.65 15.57
CA ALA A 30 -12.44 -1.17 15.91
C ALA A 30 -12.42 -2.26 17.00
N ASP A 31 -11.30 -2.98 17.14
CA ASP A 31 -11.03 -3.96 18.19
C ASP A 31 -10.54 -3.35 19.51
N GLY A 32 -10.43 -2.03 19.59
CA GLY A 32 -9.93 -1.31 20.76
C GLY A 32 -8.41 -1.19 20.84
N GLY A 33 -7.68 -1.81 19.94
CA GLY A 33 -6.21 -1.76 19.89
C GLY A 33 -5.69 -0.38 19.51
N GLN A 34 -4.56 0.02 20.12
CA GLN A 34 -3.89 1.29 19.83
C GLN A 34 -2.92 1.18 18.65
N TYR A 35 -2.40 0.00 18.39
CA TYR A 35 -1.47 -0.30 17.31
C TYR A 35 -1.77 -1.66 16.70
N ARG A 36 -1.26 -1.88 15.50
CA ARG A 36 -1.35 -3.15 14.78
C ARG A 36 0.01 -3.54 14.24
N PHE A 37 0.31 -4.86 14.24
CA PHE A 37 1.50 -5.39 13.61
C PHE A 37 1.26 -5.60 12.12
N GLU A 38 2.16 -5.08 11.33
CA GLU A 38 2.23 -5.28 9.88
C GLU A 38 3.65 -5.68 9.49
N VAL A 39 3.78 -6.70 8.63
CA VAL A 39 5.07 -7.11 8.06
C VAL A 39 5.03 -6.93 6.55
N PRO A 40 5.81 -5.99 6.02
CA PRO A 40 6.00 -5.80 4.58
C PRO A 40 7.07 -6.75 4.04
N GLY A 41 7.14 -6.88 2.71
CA GLY A 41 8.23 -7.55 2.02
C GLY A 41 8.13 -9.08 1.96
N ILE A 42 6.99 -9.66 2.31
CA ILE A 42 6.74 -11.09 2.15
C ILE A 42 6.70 -11.43 0.65
N GLN A 43 7.46 -12.43 0.24
CA GLN A 43 7.64 -12.76 -1.17
C GLN A 43 6.60 -13.75 -1.71
N GLY A 44 6.12 -14.67 -0.87
CA GLY A 44 5.18 -15.68 -1.31
C GLY A 44 4.61 -16.51 -0.15
N PRO A 45 3.85 -17.59 -0.47
CA PRO A 45 3.13 -18.37 0.54
C PRO A 45 4.03 -19.07 1.54
N LYS A 46 5.22 -19.57 1.15
CA LYS A 46 6.16 -20.20 2.09
C LYS A 46 6.65 -19.24 3.16
N ALA A 47 7.04 -18.04 2.77
CA ALA A 47 7.48 -17.01 3.70
C ALA A 47 6.32 -16.53 4.58
N MET A 48 5.12 -16.42 4.03
CA MET A 48 3.92 -16.04 4.77
C MET A 48 3.58 -17.04 5.88
N ILE A 49 3.48 -18.32 5.57
CA ILE A 49 3.13 -19.32 6.58
C ILE A 49 4.20 -19.45 7.66
N ALA A 50 5.48 -19.40 7.28
CA ALA A 50 6.57 -19.43 8.24
C ALA A 50 6.52 -18.25 9.22
N LEU A 51 6.19 -17.05 8.72
CA LEU A 51 6.01 -15.86 9.55
C LEU A 51 4.81 -16.00 10.49
N LEU A 52 3.66 -16.44 9.99
CA LEU A 52 2.45 -16.61 10.78
C LEU A 52 2.66 -17.62 11.92
N GLU A 53 3.29 -18.75 11.63
CA GLU A 53 3.64 -19.78 12.64
C GLU A 53 4.65 -19.25 13.65
N ALA A 54 5.66 -18.50 13.22
CA ALA A 54 6.64 -17.90 14.12
C ALA A 54 5.99 -16.88 15.05
N MET A 55 5.15 -15.99 14.54
CA MET A 55 4.42 -15.01 15.34
C MET A 55 3.53 -15.70 16.39
N ASP A 56 2.80 -16.72 15.99
CA ASP A 56 1.95 -17.50 16.89
C ASP A 56 2.75 -18.17 18.02
N SER A 57 3.93 -18.71 17.69
CA SER A 57 4.83 -19.34 18.69
C SER A 57 5.30 -18.37 19.76
N TYR A 58 5.36 -17.06 19.46
CA TYR A 58 5.65 -15.99 20.43
C TYR A 58 4.40 -15.39 21.08
N GLY A 59 3.23 -15.92 20.80
CA GLY A 59 1.96 -15.38 21.29
C GLY A 59 1.61 -14.01 20.71
N LEU A 60 2.13 -13.70 19.51
CA LEU A 60 1.92 -12.44 18.82
C LEU A 60 0.91 -12.61 17.68
N TYR A 61 0.03 -11.64 17.53
CA TYR A 61 -0.94 -11.61 16.42
C TYR A 61 -0.47 -10.66 15.31
N LEU A 62 -0.42 -11.18 14.09
CA LEU A 62 -0.08 -10.41 12.91
C LEU A 62 -1.36 -9.92 12.21
N HIS A 63 -1.56 -8.62 12.18
CA HIS A 63 -2.77 -8.00 11.62
C HIS A 63 -2.73 -7.91 10.09
N ARG A 64 -1.55 -7.67 9.52
CA ARG A 64 -1.38 -7.47 8.08
C ARG A 64 -0.06 -8.01 7.56
N VAL A 65 -0.13 -8.62 6.39
CA VAL A 65 1.02 -9.07 5.58
C VAL A 65 0.96 -8.36 4.24
N THR A 66 2.06 -7.76 3.80
CA THR A 66 2.17 -7.11 2.50
C THR A 66 3.22 -7.79 1.65
N GLN A 67 2.79 -8.28 0.48
CA GLN A 67 3.68 -8.77 -0.57
C GLN A 67 4.04 -7.60 -1.49
N THR A 68 5.33 -7.31 -1.66
CA THR A 68 5.81 -6.11 -2.35
C THR A 68 6.41 -6.34 -3.73
N GLN A 69 6.56 -7.60 -4.15
CA GLN A 69 7.16 -7.92 -5.45
C GLN A 69 6.23 -7.74 -6.65
N GLY A 70 4.93 -7.75 -6.41
CA GLY A 70 3.92 -7.51 -7.42
C GLY A 70 3.13 -8.76 -7.82
N ILE A 71 1.85 -8.56 -8.08
CA ILE A 71 0.90 -9.61 -8.50
C ILE A 71 1.39 -10.31 -9.77
N MET A 72 1.98 -9.57 -10.71
CA MET A 72 2.44 -10.13 -11.97
C MET A 72 3.56 -11.18 -11.83
N ARG A 73 4.22 -11.26 -10.68
CA ARG A 73 5.27 -12.25 -10.40
C ARG A 73 4.75 -13.49 -9.69
N MET A 74 3.48 -13.53 -9.38
CA MET A 74 2.86 -14.64 -8.66
C MET A 74 1.97 -15.47 -9.57
N THR A 75 2.00 -16.77 -9.38
CA THR A 75 1.05 -17.69 -10.00
C THR A 75 -0.30 -17.60 -9.31
N ASP A 76 -1.36 -18.07 -9.98
CA ASP A 76 -2.70 -18.14 -9.39
C ASP A 76 -2.72 -19.01 -8.13
N ASP A 77 -2.00 -20.16 -8.14
CA ASP A 77 -1.89 -21.05 -6.99
C ASP A 77 -1.21 -20.37 -5.79
N GLU A 78 -0.16 -19.59 -6.03
CA GLU A 78 0.52 -18.83 -4.96
C GLU A 78 -0.40 -17.78 -4.34
N ILE A 79 -1.13 -17.02 -5.17
CA ILE A 79 -2.09 -16.02 -4.69
C ILE A 79 -3.21 -16.71 -3.90
N ALA A 80 -3.80 -17.76 -4.45
CA ALA A 80 -4.88 -18.50 -3.79
C ALA A 80 -4.45 -19.06 -2.44
N ARG A 81 -3.23 -19.57 -2.34
CA ARG A 81 -2.67 -20.10 -1.09
C ARG A 81 -2.44 -19.01 -0.05
N MET A 82 -1.94 -17.85 -0.45
CA MET A 82 -1.79 -16.71 0.47
C MET A 82 -3.15 -16.21 0.97
N VAL A 83 -4.16 -16.17 0.11
CA VAL A 83 -5.54 -15.84 0.49
C VAL A 83 -6.08 -16.85 1.51
N GLU A 84 -5.85 -18.14 1.28
CA GLU A 84 -6.26 -19.20 2.21
C GLU A 84 -5.61 -19.02 3.60
N TYR A 85 -4.31 -18.76 3.65
CA TYR A 85 -3.60 -18.49 4.91
C TYR A 85 -4.13 -17.22 5.60
N ALA A 86 -4.40 -16.16 4.83
CA ALA A 86 -4.99 -14.95 5.36
C ALA A 86 -6.35 -15.21 6.04
N HIS A 87 -7.20 -16.05 5.45
CA HIS A 87 -8.45 -16.47 6.06
C HIS A 87 -8.25 -17.32 7.31
N GLN A 88 -7.39 -18.33 7.25
CA GLN A 88 -7.14 -19.24 8.37
C GLN A 88 -6.58 -18.50 9.60
N TRP A 89 -5.68 -17.56 9.37
CA TRP A 89 -4.99 -16.79 10.42
C TRP A 89 -5.65 -15.45 10.73
N GLN A 90 -6.74 -15.12 10.07
CA GLN A 90 -7.46 -13.84 10.20
C GLN A 90 -6.52 -12.62 10.05
N THR A 91 -5.61 -12.71 9.09
CA THR A 91 -4.62 -11.69 8.76
C THR A 91 -5.03 -10.98 7.48
N ASP A 92 -4.94 -9.66 7.44
CA ASP A 92 -5.19 -8.88 6.23
C ASP A 92 -4.04 -9.08 5.24
N LEU A 93 -4.36 -9.48 4.01
CA LEU A 93 -3.39 -9.68 2.93
C LEU A 93 -3.43 -8.50 1.97
N ILE A 94 -2.29 -7.85 1.80
CA ILE A 94 -2.10 -6.78 0.83
C ILE A 94 -1.14 -7.26 -0.26
N LEU A 95 -1.58 -7.23 -1.51
CA LEU A 95 -0.74 -7.54 -2.66
C LEU A 95 -0.37 -6.26 -3.42
N ALA A 96 0.91 -6.07 -3.67
CA ALA A 96 1.39 -4.94 -4.45
C ALA A 96 1.01 -5.10 -5.92
N ILE A 97 0.54 -4.02 -6.53
CA ILE A 97 0.28 -3.97 -7.98
C ILE A 97 1.59 -3.94 -8.77
N GLY A 98 2.68 -3.69 -8.08
CA GLY A 98 4.04 -3.89 -8.52
C GLY A 98 4.61 -2.83 -9.45
N PRO A 99 5.93 -2.72 -9.43
CA PRO A 99 6.64 -1.81 -10.31
C PRO A 99 6.76 -2.44 -11.71
N ARG A 100 5.97 -2.00 -12.66
CA ARG A 100 6.09 -2.43 -14.05
C ARG A 100 7.11 -1.64 -14.85
N ALA A 101 7.40 -0.41 -14.42
CA ALA A 101 8.34 0.48 -15.09
C ALA A 101 9.81 0.07 -14.91
N THR A 102 10.13 -0.80 -13.95
CA THR A 102 11.49 -1.33 -13.75
C THR A 102 11.93 -2.33 -14.81
N THR A 103 11.05 -2.75 -15.70
CA THR A 103 11.42 -3.58 -16.86
C THR A 103 11.98 -2.75 -18.01
N ASP A 104 11.97 -1.45 -17.91
CA ASP A 104 12.59 -0.55 -18.88
C ASP A 104 14.12 -0.55 -18.68
N THR A 105 14.85 -0.79 -19.76
CA THR A 105 16.31 -0.92 -19.76
C THR A 105 17.04 0.42 -19.78
N SER A 106 16.37 1.53 -19.44
CA SER A 106 16.96 2.87 -19.42
C SER A 106 17.97 3.02 -18.27
N ALA A 107 19.03 3.79 -18.50
CA ALA A 107 20.08 4.07 -17.51
C ALA A 107 19.56 4.73 -16.21
N SER A 108 18.36 5.31 -16.23
CA SER A 108 17.70 5.91 -15.07
C SER A 108 17.30 4.89 -14.00
N VAL A 109 17.18 3.60 -14.33
CA VAL A 109 16.83 2.52 -13.39
C VAL A 109 17.88 2.34 -12.28
N HIS A 110 19.11 2.77 -12.51
CA HIS A 110 20.23 2.65 -11.58
C HIS A 110 20.40 3.89 -10.67
N THR A 111 19.59 4.94 -10.83
CA THR A 111 19.61 6.13 -9.97
C THR A 111 18.55 6.03 -8.89
N GLU A 112 18.74 6.71 -7.74
CA GLU A 112 17.70 6.80 -6.69
C GLU A 112 16.38 7.35 -7.23
N GLU A 113 16.46 8.34 -8.09
CA GLU A 113 15.30 8.94 -8.74
C GLU A 113 14.64 7.96 -9.72
N GLY A 114 15.44 7.22 -10.49
CA GLY A 114 14.96 6.18 -11.39
C GLY A 114 14.29 5.03 -10.65
N VAL A 115 14.79 4.63 -9.47
CA VAL A 115 14.15 3.61 -8.62
C VAL A 115 12.79 4.12 -8.13
N ARG A 116 12.67 5.36 -7.66
CA ARG A 116 11.39 5.96 -7.26
C ARG A 116 10.40 6.04 -8.42
N MET A 117 10.85 6.47 -9.59
CA MET A 117 10.04 6.54 -10.80
C MET A 117 9.66 5.16 -11.34
N GLY A 118 10.48 4.14 -11.09
CA GLY A 118 10.23 2.75 -11.49
C GLY A 118 9.01 2.12 -10.79
N TYR A 119 8.60 2.63 -9.64
CA TYR A 119 7.40 2.17 -8.94
C TYR A 119 6.12 2.81 -9.47
N ARG A 120 6.22 3.89 -10.22
CA ARG A 120 5.06 4.55 -10.83
C ARG A 120 4.70 3.91 -12.17
N LEU A 121 3.41 3.85 -12.46
CA LEU A 121 2.90 3.39 -13.74
C LEU A 121 3.04 4.51 -14.78
N ARG A 122 3.62 4.17 -15.93
CA ARG A 122 3.79 5.09 -17.03
C ARG A 122 2.92 4.69 -18.21
N GLY A 123 2.05 5.62 -18.63
CA GLY A 123 1.16 5.42 -19.76
C GLY A 123 -0.04 4.51 -19.48
N GLN A 124 -0.99 4.55 -20.39
CA GLN A 124 -2.28 3.86 -20.26
C GLN A 124 -2.15 2.33 -20.23
N GLU A 125 -1.25 1.76 -21.00
CA GLU A 125 -1.07 0.31 -21.06
C GLU A 125 -0.65 -0.27 -19.70
N GLN A 126 0.17 0.44 -18.95
CA GLN A 126 0.56 -0.02 -17.61
C GLN A 126 -0.61 0.04 -16.62
N ILE A 127 -1.46 1.06 -16.73
CA ILE A 127 -2.69 1.15 -15.92
C ILE A 127 -3.65 0.01 -16.28
N VAL A 128 -3.85 -0.28 -17.56
CA VAL A 128 -4.68 -1.42 -18.00
C VAL A 128 -4.19 -2.72 -17.39
N ARG A 129 -2.88 -3.00 -17.48
CA ARG A 129 -2.28 -4.21 -16.89
C ARG A 129 -2.43 -4.27 -15.38
N ALA A 130 -2.28 -3.13 -14.70
CA ALA A 130 -2.47 -3.04 -13.24
C ALA A 130 -3.91 -3.37 -12.85
N VAL A 131 -4.89 -2.85 -13.56
CA VAL A 131 -6.31 -3.15 -13.33
C VAL A 131 -6.60 -4.64 -13.58
N GLU A 132 -6.07 -5.22 -14.65
CA GLU A 132 -6.24 -6.66 -14.94
C GLU A 132 -5.58 -7.54 -13.86
N ASP A 133 -4.42 -7.15 -13.33
CA ASP A 133 -3.79 -7.86 -12.20
C ASP A 133 -4.68 -7.82 -10.94
N VAL A 134 -5.27 -6.67 -10.64
CA VAL A 134 -6.22 -6.54 -9.52
C VAL A 134 -7.45 -7.42 -9.75
N LYS A 135 -8.03 -7.42 -10.95
CA LYS A 135 -9.15 -8.30 -11.30
C LYS A 135 -8.79 -9.76 -11.09
N ARG A 136 -7.62 -10.19 -11.53
CA ARG A 136 -7.12 -11.56 -11.35
C ARG A 136 -7.01 -11.93 -9.87
N ALA A 137 -6.32 -11.13 -9.08
CA ALA A 137 -6.15 -11.39 -7.66
C ALA A 137 -7.47 -11.34 -6.88
N ALA A 138 -8.39 -10.44 -7.26
CA ALA A 138 -9.72 -10.35 -6.67
C ALA A 138 -10.57 -11.60 -6.95
N ARG A 139 -10.50 -12.16 -8.15
CA ARG A 139 -11.14 -13.45 -8.48
C ARG A 139 -10.62 -14.58 -7.61
N LEU A 140 -9.35 -14.54 -7.20
CA LEU A 140 -8.73 -15.51 -6.32
C LEU A 140 -8.98 -15.24 -4.83
N GLY A 141 -9.73 -14.18 -4.52
CA GLY A 141 -10.17 -13.85 -3.16
C GLY A 141 -9.37 -12.75 -2.45
N CYS A 142 -8.35 -12.18 -3.08
CA CYS A 142 -7.63 -11.04 -2.51
C CYS A 142 -8.49 -9.77 -2.54
N ARG A 143 -8.43 -8.97 -1.47
CA ARG A 143 -9.19 -7.72 -1.33
C ARG A 143 -8.33 -6.50 -1.02
N GLY A 144 -7.11 -6.69 -0.57
CA GLY A 144 -6.18 -5.61 -0.24
C GLY A 144 -5.09 -5.44 -1.28
N PHE A 145 -4.83 -4.19 -1.67
CA PHE A 145 -3.86 -3.87 -2.71
C PHE A 145 -3.00 -2.67 -2.33
N LEU A 146 -1.69 -2.80 -2.55
CA LEU A 146 -0.74 -1.70 -2.41
C LEU A 146 -0.54 -1.01 -3.76
N VAL A 147 -0.84 0.28 -3.81
CA VAL A 147 -0.78 1.13 -5.01
C VAL A 147 0.35 2.13 -4.87
N TYR A 148 1.13 2.33 -5.93
CA TYR A 148 2.27 3.25 -5.94
C TYR A 148 2.02 4.57 -6.68
N ASP A 149 0.83 4.74 -7.24
CA ASP A 149 0.52 5.81 -8.18
C ASP A 149 -0.91 6.30 -7.98
N GLU A 150 -1.08 7.63 -7.89
CA GLU A 150 -2.38 8.25 -7.64
C GLU A 150 -3.35 8.07 -8.82
N GLY A 151 -2.83 8.07 -10.04
CA GLY A 151 -3.63 7.82 -11.24
C GLY A 151 -4.19 6.40 -11.25
N CYS A 152 -3.38 5.41 -10.88
CA CYS A 152 -3.82 4.03 -10.71
C CYS A 152 -4.87 3.91 -9.59
N LEU A 153 -4.66 4.59 -8.47
CA LEU A 153 -5.62 4.61 -7.36
C LEU A 153 -6.97 5.17 -7.81
N TYR A 154 -6.96 6.27 -8.56
CA TYR A 154 -8.18 6.86 -9.11
C TYR A 154 -8.94 5.87 -10.01
N VAL A 155 -8.25 5.24 -10.96
CA VAL A 155 -8.87 4.27 -11.88
C VAL A 155 -9.42 3.05 -11.14
N LEU A 156 -8.70 2.52 -10.15
CA LEU A 156 -9.16 1.39 -9.34
C LEU A 156 -10.38 1.76 -8.49
N ASN A 157 -10.42 2.97 -7.95
CA ASN A 157 -11.58 3.45 -7.21
C ASN A 157 -12.83 3.57 -8.13
N GLU A 158 -12.65 4.08 -9.33
CA GLU A 158 -13.74 4.14 -10.33
C GLU A 158 -14.16 2.73 -10.78
N ALA A 159 -13.22 1.80 -10.99
CA ALA A 159 -13.52 0.41 -11.29
C ALA A 159 -14.33 -0.27 -10.17
N ARG A 160 -14.01 0.02 -8.91
CA ARG A 160 -14.78 -0.46 -7.76
C ARG A 160 -16.21 0.08 -7.76
N LYS A 161 -16.39 1.38 -7.99
CA LYS A 161 -17.72 2.03 -8.09
C LYS A 161 -18.53 1.47 -9.24
N ALA A 162 -17.89 1.16 -10.36
CA ALA A 162 -18.53 0.58 -11.53
C ALA A 162 -18.85 -0.93 -11.41
N GLY A 163 -18.41 -1.58 -10.33
CA GLY A 163 -18.60 -3.01 -10.13
C GLY A 163 -17.66 -3.90 -10.94
N GLU A 164 -16.61 -3.34 -11.54
CA GLU A 164 -15.58 -4.07 -12.29
C GLU A 164 -14.65 -4.89 -11.38
N ILE A 165 -14.57 -4.49 -10.13
CA ILE A 165 -13.90 -5.21 -9.04
C ILE A 165 -14.81 -5.21 -7.81
N PRO A 166 -14.63 -6.16 -6.86
CA PRO A 166 -15.48 -6.23 -5.68
C PRO A 166 -15.52 -4.94 -4.86
N ALA A 167 -16.70 -4.61 -4.33
CA ALA A 167 -16.91 -3.39 -3.56
C ALA A 167 -16.10 -3.34 -2.25
N ASP A 168 -15.73 -4.49 -1.70
CA ASP A 168 -14.91 -4.64 -0.49
C ASP A 168 -13.39 -4.60 -0.75
N CYS A 169 -12.96 -4.40 -2.00
CA CYS A 169 -11.56 -4.11 -2.28
C CYS A 169 -11.14 -2.81 -1.59
N HIS A 170 -9.95 -2.83 -0.99
CA HIS A 170 -9.37 -1.68 -0.34
C HIS A 170 -7.93 -1.45 -0.83
N PHE A 171 -7.52 -0.20 -0.85
CA PHE A 171 -6.26 0.23 -1.43
C PHE A 171 -5.42 0.97 -0.39
N LYS A 172 -4.15 0.60 -0.30
CA LYS A 172 -3.14 1.29 0.48
C LYS A 172 -2.19 2.01 -0.48
N LEU A 173 -2.05 3.32 -0.33
CA LEU A 173 -1.07 4.08 -1.11
C LEU A 173 0.31 3.93 -0.47
N SER A 174 1.30 3.54 -1.28
CA SER A 174 2.66 3.35 -0.79
C SER A 174 3.32 4.69 -0.45
N ALA A 175 4.18 4.69 0.58
CA ALA A 175 5.05 5.83 0.90
C ALA A 175 5.99 6.23 -0.25
N HIS A 176 6.28 5.32 -1.17
CA HIS A 176 7.04 5.61 -2.40
C HIS A 176 6.29 6.52 -3.39
N ALA A 177 4.99 6.77 -3.17
CA ALA A 177 4.22 7.74 -3.94
C ALA A 177 4.56 9.22 -3.62
N GLY A 178 5.41 9.47 -2.63
CA GLY A 178 5.95 10.81 -2.38
C GLY A 178 5.19 11.67 -1.37
N HIS A 179 4.36 11.07 -0.52
CA HIS A 179 3.54 11.77 0.49
C HIS A 179 4.27 11.85 1.83
N GLY A 180 5.33 12.63 1.90
CA GLY A 180 6.16 12.78 3.11
C GLY A 180 5.88 14.04 3.92
N ASN A 181 4.79 14.80 3.67
CA ASN A 181 4.52 16.05 4.36
C ASN A 181 3.02 16.29 4.60
N PRO A 182 2.66 17.16 5.59
CA PRO A 182 1.26 17.43 5.94
C PRO A 182 0.40 18.02 4.83
N ALA A 183 0.99 18.76 3.90
CA ALA A 183 0.26 19.35 2.78
C ALA A 183 -0.24 18.27 1.81
N ALA A 184 0.59 17.27 1.51
CA ALA A 184 0.21 16.11 0.72
C ALA A 184 -0.89 15.29 1.41
N GLY A 185 -0.81 15.10 2.73
CA GLY A 185 -1.85 14.46 3.52
C GLY A 185 -3.19 15.15 3.41
N LYS A 186 -3.22 16.49 3.51
CA LYS A 186 -4.45 17.29 3.33
C LYS A 186 -5.06 17.14 1.94
N LEU A 187 -4.23 17.13 0.90
CA LEU A 187 -4.72 16.91 -0.46
C LEU A 187 -5.42 15.56 -0.60
N LEU A 188 -4.83 14.49 -0.03
CA LEU A 188 -5.40 13.14 -0.08
C LEU A 188 -6.70 13.00 0.72
N GLU A 189 -6.85 13.73 1.82
CA GLU A 189 -8.10 13.75 2.60
C GLU A 189 -9.26 14.41 1.85
N SER A 190 -8.96 15.20 0.81
CA SER A 190 -9.95 15.95 0.04
C SER A 190 -10.51 15.18 -1.16
N ILE A 191 -9.94 14.04 -1.52
CA ILE A 191 -10.34 13.19 -2.65
C ILE A 191 -10.78 11.80 -2.19
#